data_d2039fe079a4d4c456b65201a853ec3a
#
_entry.id   d2039fe079a4d4c456b65201a853ec3a
#
_cell.length_a   1.000
_cell.length_b   1.000
_cell.length_c   1.000
_cell.angle_alpha   90.00
_cell.angle_beta   90.00
_cell.angle_gamma   90.00
#
_symmetry.space_group_name_H-M   'P 1'
#
loop_
_entity.id
_entity.type
_entity.pdbx_description
1 polymer ?
#
loop_
_entity_poly.entity_id
_entity_poly.type
_entity_poly.pdbx_seq_one_letter_code
_entity_poly.pdbx_strand_id
1 'polypeptide(L)'
;GGRSFSIRDENGVLVWDSGDAFEKYLASDLAKFGKNRNINAKDFFNTGHDEGNAFDSRSDAKGPEPEGVAIGHIGKKVFAFIGLERTGGVMVYDITDPTKPIFQDYLNTREEFTKDPETEFAAGRGAALGDLGPEGLVFIPAKDAPDGKTPLLIVGNEVSGTTAVLKIK
;
A
#
# COMPACT_ATOMS: atom_id res chain seq x y z
N GLY A 1 2.42 -13.50 -1.93
CA GLY A 1 3.21 -12.35 -2.33
C GLY A 1 4.70 -12.54 -2.22
N GLY A 2 5.43 -11.62 -2.83
CA GLY A 2 6.88 -11.50 -2.74
C GLY A 2 7.27 -10.27 -1.90
N ARG A 3 8.52 -9.80 -2.09
CA ARG A 3 9.01 -8.57 -1.44
C ARG A 3 9.03 -7.36 -2.38
N SER A 4 8.83 -7.60 -3.69
CA SER A 4 8.94 -6.60 -4.74
C SER A 4 7.78 -6.65 -5.71
N PHE A 5 7.68 -5.65 -6.58
CA PHE A 5 6.90 -5.74 -7.80
C PHE A 5 7.80 -5.65 -9.02
N SER A 6 7.38 -6.28 -10.11
CA SER A 6 8.12 -6.31 -11.36
C SER A 6 7.30 -5.73 -12.50
N ILE A 7 7.96 -5.07 -13.44
CA ILE A 7 7.40 -4.72 -14.74
C ILE A 7 7.97 -5.68 -15.77
N ARG A 8 7.08 -6.28 -16.57
CA ARG A 8 7.44 -7.22 -17.65
C ARG A 8 6.87 -6.74 -18.97
N ASP A 9 7.52 -7.09 -20.06
CA ASP A 9 6.99 -6.84 -21.40
C ASP A 9 5.88 -7.86 -21.77
N GLU A 10 5.33 -7.71 -22.95
CA GLU A 10 4.28 -8.59 -23.49
C GLU A 10 4.71 -10.07 -23.68
N ASN A 11 6.01 -10.33 -23.70
CA ASN A 11 6.57 -11.68 -23.77
C ASN A 11 6.93 -12.24 -22.38
N GLY A 12 6.63 -11.48 -21.30
CA GLY A 12 6.96 -11.86 -19.94
C GLY A 12 8.42 -11.62 -19.53
N VAL A 13 9.22 -10.95 -20.38
CA VAL A 13 10.61 -10.62 -20.07
C VAL A 13 10.66 -9.50 -19.03
N LEU A 14 11.52 -9.65 -18.04
CA LEU A 14 11.71 -8.65 -16.99
C LEU A 14 12.26 -7.35 -17.59
N VAL A 15 11.52 -6.25 -17.39
CA VAL A 15 11.93 -4.89 -17.76
C VAL A 15 12.54 -4.18 -16.55
N TRP A 16 11.90 -4.31 -15.39
CA TRP A 16 12.36 -3.69 -14.15
C TRP A 16 11.78 -4.42 -12.94
N ASP A 17 12.48 -4.34 -11.80
CA ASP A 17 12.03 -4.87 -10.52
C ASP A 17 12.37 -3.91 -9.38
N SER A 18 11.48 -3.75 -8.41
CA SER A 18 11.71 -2.86 -7.27
C SER A 18 12.73 -3.38 -6.27
N GLY A 19 13.07 -4.67 -6.34
CA GLY A 19 14.01 -5.28 -5.40
C GLY A 19 13.60 -5.07 -3.94
N ASP A 20 14.49 -4.49 -3.15
CA ASP A 20 14.27 -4.18 -1.72
C ASP A 20 13.80 -2.73 -1.46
N ALA A 21 13.33 -2.02 -2.50
CA ALA A 21 12.98 -0.59 -2.38
C ALA A 21 11.89 -0.32 -1.35
N PHE A 22 10.90 -1.21 -1.20
CA PHE A 22 9.82 -1.04 -0.22
C PHE A 22 10.37 -1.11 1.21
N GLU A 23 11.16 -2.12 1.51
CA GLU A 23 11.75 -2.30 2.84
C GLU A 23 12.77 -1.20 3.16
N LYS A 24 13.59 -0.79 2.20
CA LYS A 24 14.49 0.37 2.36
C LYS A 24 13.73 1.66 2.67
N TYR A 25 12.61 1.89 2.00
CA TYR A 25 11.78 3.06 2.29
C TYR A 25 11.17 2.94 3.69
N LEU A 26 10.54 1.82 4.03
CA LEU A 26 9.88 1.61 5.32
C LEU A 26 10.86 1.71 6.51
N ALA A 27 12.11 1.28 6.33
CA ALA A 27 13.15 1.38 7.36
C ALA A 27 13.77 2.79 7.48
N SER A 28 13.48 3.70 6.56
CA SER A 28 14.11 5.03 6.52
C SER A 28 13.54 5.95 7.59
N ASP A 29 14.40 6.81 8.15
CA ASP A 29 14.00 7.83 9.12
C ASP A 29 13.02 8.88 8.56
N LEU A 30 12.94 8.99 7.24
CA LEU A 30 12.07 9.93 6.54
C LEU A 30 10.70 9.32 6.17
N ALA A 31 10.56 7.99 6.29
CA ALA A 31 9.33 7.32 5.90
C ALA A 31 8.16 7.65 6.84
N LYS A 32 7.07 8.09 6.26
CA LYS A 32 5.80 8.37 6.94
C LYS A 32 4.68 7.54 6.30
N PHE A 33 3.65 7.25 7.07
CA PHE A 33 2.43 6.62 6.55
C PHE A 33 1.52 7.59 5.78
N GLY A 34 2.11 8.59 5.13
CA GLY A 34 1.44 9.63 4.33
C GLY A 34 1.85 11.03 4.76
N LYS A 35 1.76 11.99 3.86
CA LYS A 35 2.23 13.38 4.04
C LYS A 35 1.62 14.09 5.26
N ASN A 36 0.37 13.75 5.60
CA ASN A 36 -0.37 14.38 6.71
C ASN A 36 -0.47 13.48 7.94
N ARG A 37 0.25 12.36 7.96
CA ARG A 37 0.25 11.43 9.09
C ARG A 37 1.56 11.55 9.87
N ASN A 38 1.45 11.69 11.18
CA ASN A 38 2.62 11.81 12.05
C ASN A 38 2.99 10.45 12.67
N ILE A 39 2.98 9.40 11.85
CA ILE A 39 3.37 8.04 12.22
C ILE A 39 4.57 7.67 11.36
N ASN A 40 5.71 7.38 11.99
CA ASN A 40 6.92 6.95 11.30
C ASN A 40 6.76 5.51 10.85
N ALA A 41 6.98 5.24 9.56
CA ALA A 41 6.87 3.88 9.02
C ALA A 41 7.89 2.92 9.64
N LYS A 42 9.09 3.41 9.97
CA LYS A 42 10.16 2.60 10.59
C LYS A 42 9.78 2.01 11.95
N ASP A 43 8.92 2.70 12.72
CA ASP A 43 8.51 2.23 14.04
C ASP A 43 7.63 0.97 13.94
N PHE A 44 7.10 0.71 12.74
CA PHE A 44 6.27 -0.44 12.41
C PHE A 44 6.80 -1.20 11.19
N PHE A 45 8.14 -1.18 11.02
CA PHE A 45 8.84 -1.84 9.92
C PHE A 45 8.44 -3.32 9.84
N ASN A 46 8.10 -3.79 8.63
CA ASN A 46 7.72 -5.18 8.35
C ASN A 46 6.76 -5.80 9.39
N THR A 47 5.80 -5.01 9.85
CA THR A 47 4.74 -5.49 10.76
C THR A 47 3.73 -6.37 10.02
N GLY A 48 3.14 -7.35 10.72
CA GLY A 48 1.97 -8.09 10.25
C GLY A 48 0.66 -7.32 10.42
N HIS A 49 -0.39 -7.76 9.76
CA HIS A 49 -1.75 -7.20 9.88
C HIS A 49 -2.61 -7.95 10.92
N ASP A 50 -2.15 -9.09 11.40
CA ASP A 50 -2.86 -10.07 12.23
C ASP A 50 -2.41 -10.05 13.71
N GLU A 51 -1.45 -9.22 14.06
CA GLU A 51 -0.91 -9.11 15.42
C GLU A 51 -0.63 -7.66 15.83
N GLY A 52 -0.59 -7.41 17.14
CA GLY A 52 -0.19 -6.14 17.73
C GLY A 52 1.27 -6.13 18.17
N ASN A 53 1.91 -4.95 18.19
CA ASN A 53 3.35 -4.79 18.52
C ASN A 53 4.28 -5.67 17.66
N ALA A 54 3.95 -5.84 16.40
CA ALA A 54 4.55 -6.80 15.49
C ALA A 54 5.74 -6.22 14.70
N PHE A 55 6.54 -5.34 15.30
CA PHE A 55 7.75 -4.80 14.67
C PHE A 55 8.63 -5.94 14.16
N ASP A 56 8.99 -5.88 12.87
CA ASP A 56 9.87 -6.81 12.17
C ASP A 56 9.42 -8.29 12.15
N SER A 57 8.15 -8.55 12.47
CA SER A 57 7.61 -9.91 12.54
C SER A 57 7.52 -10.62 11.18
N ARG A 58 7.66 -9.85 10.06
CA ARG A 58 7.54 -10.38 8.72
C ARG A 58 8.86 -10.50 7.94
N SER A 59 9.98 -10.07 8.51
CA SER A 59 11.27 -10.08 7.81
C SER A 59 11.79 -11.48 7.50
N ASP A 60 11.54 -12.45 8.35
CA ASP A 60 11.91 -13.86 8.14
C ASP A 60 10.95 -14.62 7.21
N ALA A 61 9.82 -13.99 6.84
CA ALA A 61 8.84 -14.54 5.90
C ALA A 61 8.92 -13.80 4.54
N LYS A 62 7.94 -12.97 4.22
CA LYS A 62 7.83 -12.29 2.91
C LYS A 62 7.81 -10.75 3.02
N GLY A 63 8.20 -10.22 4.17
CA GLY A 63 8.23 -8.77 4.42
C GLY A 63 6.86 -8.10 4.28
N PRO A 64 6.77 -6.95 3.59
CA PRO A 64 5.53 -6.17 3.47
C PRO A 64 4.43 -6.82 2.62
N GLU A 65 4.77 -7.83 1.84
CA GLU A 65 3.91 -8.56 0.88
C GLU A 65 3.15 -7.63 -0.07
N PRO A 66 3.81 -7.08 -1.10
CA PRO A 66 3.10 -6.44 -2.20
C PRO A 66 2.23 -7.47 -2.94
N GLU A 67 0.93 -7.23 -3.05
CA GLU A 67 -0.01 -8.19 -3.62
C GLU A 67 -0.96 -7.57 -4.63
N GLY A 68 -1.88 -6.71 -4.22
CA GLY A 68 -2.79 -6.01 -5.12
C GLY A 68 -2.09 -4.94 -5.96
N VAL A 69 -2.44 -4.84 -7.24
CA VAL A 69 -1.92 -3.80 -8.15
C VAL A 69 -3.05 -3.20 -8.97
N ALA A 70 -3.07 -1.86 -9.05
CA ALA A 70 -3.88 -1.13 -10.03
C ALA A 70 -3.00 -0.20 -10.86
N ILE A 71 -3.35 -0.03 -12.14
CA ILE A 71 -2.67 0.92 -13.03
C ILE A 71 -3.63 2.07 -13.35
N GLY A 72 -3.13 3.31 -13.26
CA GLY A 72 -3.89 4.51 -13.53
C GLY A 72 -3.21 5.48 -14.48
N HIS A 73 -3.98 6.04 -15.43
CA HIS A 73 -3.52 7.11 -16.30
C HIS A 73 -4.01 8.46 -15.77
N ILE A 74 -3.09 9.39 -15.48
CA ILE A 74 -3.39 10.73 -15.00
C ILE A 74 -2.63 11.74 -15.85
N GLY A 75 -3.38 12.46 -16.68
CA GLY A 75 -2.77 13.33 -17.69
C GLY A 75 -1.93 12.51 -18.69
N LYS A 76 -0.64 12.82 -18.76
CA LYS A 76 0.33 12.11 -19.63
C LYS A 76 1.14 11.05 -18.89
N LYS A 77 0.86 10.85 -17.62
CA LYS A 77 1.60 9.93 -16.76
C LYS A 77 0.84 8.64 -16.51
N VAL A 78 1.59 7.59 -16.26
CA VAL A 78 1.08 6.27 -15.87
C VAL A 78 1.59 5.95 -14.48
N PHE A 79 0.68 5.54 -13.59
CA PHE A 79 1.01 5.21 -12.22
C PHE A 79 0.67 3.76 -11.89
N ALA A 80 1.52 3.11 -11.09
CA ALA A 80 1.22 1.86 -10.43
C ALA A 80 0.89 2.14 -8.96
N PHE A 81 -0.21 1.57 -8.49
CA PHE A 81 -0.64 1.55 -7.10
C PHE A 81 -0.49 0.13 -6.59
N ILE A 82 0.36 -0.08 -5.58
CA ILE A 82 0.73 -1.41 -5.08
C ILE A 82 0.31 -1.51 -3.62
N GLY A 83 -0.64 -2.39 -3.32
CA GLY A 83 -1.07 -2.70 -1.96
C GLY A 83 -0.04 -3.55 -1.24
N LEU A 84 0.33 -3.17 -0.02
CA LEU A 84 1.20 -3.97 0.86
C LEU A 84 0.31 -4.73 1.85
N GLU A 85 -0.02 -5.98 1.56
CA GLU A 85 -0.99 -6.76 2.33
C GLU A 85 -0.66 -6.79 3.83
N ARG A 86 0.59 -7.11 4.19
CA ARG A 86 0.98 -7.32 5.60
C ARG A 86 1.26 -6.01 6.35
N THR A 87 2.12 -5.16 5.82
CA THR A 87 2.43 -3.87 6.46
C THR A 87 1.27 -2.90 6.39
N GLY A 88 0.43 -3.06 5.36
CA GLY A 88 -0.69 -2.17 5.07
C GLY A 88 -0.32 -1.03 4.13
N GLY A 89 -1.34 -0.35 3.63
CA GLY A 89 -1.20 0.83 2.79
C GLY A 89 -0.86 0.55 1.33
N VAL A 90 -0.64 1.63 0.59
CA VAL A 90 -0.43 1.60 -0.86
C VAL A 90 0.82 2.40 -1.22
N MET A 91 1.77 1.77 -1.91
CA MET A 91 2.91 2.41 -2.56
C MET A 91 2.50 2.91 -3.94
N VAL A 92 2.97 4.10 -4.32
CA VAL A 92 2.66 4.72 -5.62
C VAL A 92 3.96 4.96 -6.39
N TYR A 93 4.00 4.47 -7.63
CA TYR A 93 5.12 4.66 -8.55
C TYR A 93 4.66 5.29 -9.86
N ASP A 94 5.38 6.32 -10.34
CA ASP A 94 5.29 6.79 -11.72
C ASP A 94 6.04 5.78 -12.59
N ILE A 95 5.31 5.09 -13.45
CA ILE A 95 5.81 4.08 -14.38
C ILE A 95 5.67 4.53 -15.84
N THR A 96 5.60 5.84 -16.07
CA THR A 96 5.52 6.41 -17.44
C THR A 96 6.68 5.94 -18.32
N ASP A 97 7.88 5.85 -17.75
CA ASP A 97 8.99 5.09 -18.31
C ASP A 97 9.12 3.77 -17.53
N PRO A 98 8.68 2.64 -18.10
CA PRO A 98 8.69 1.36 -17.40
C PRO A 98 10.08 0.83 -17.09
N THR A 99 11.12 1.39 -17.71
CA THR A 99 12.52 1.03 -17.44
C THR A 99 13.11 1.80 -16.26
N LYS A 100 12.44 2.87 -15.81
CA LYS A 100 12.90 3.77 -14.74
C LYS A 100 11.73 4.24 -13.86
N PRO A 101 11.00 3.34 -13.21
CA PRO A 101 9.95 3.72 -12.28
C PRO A 101 10.45 4.63 -11.17
N ILE A 102 9.63 5.61 -10.80
CA ILE A 102 9.97 6.62 -9.79
C ILE A 102 8.95 6.54 -8.65
N PHE A 103 9.42 6.28 -7.44
CA PHE A 103 8.58 6.33 -6.23
C PHE A 103 7.97 7.74 -6.08
N GLN A 104 6.68 7.80 -5.79
CA GLN A 104 5.92 9.03 -5.64
C GLN A 104 5.42 9.26 -4.22
N ASP A 105 4.78 8.25 -3.64
CA ASP A 105 4.15 8.37 -2.31
C ASP A 105 3.89 6.99 -1.69
N TYR A 106 3.66 7.00 -0.39
CA TYR A 106 3.14 5.87 0.38
C TYR A 106 2.04 6.36 1.33
N LEU A 107 0.89 5.73 1.29
CA LEU A 107 -0.20 6.01 2.22
C LEU A 107 -0.62 4.72 2.91
N ASN A 108 -0.53 4.70 4.24
CA ASN A 108 -1.08 3.66 5.08
C ASN A 108 -2.14 4.27 6.00
N THR A 109 -3.34 3.71 6.00
CA THR A 109 -4.50 4.19 6.76
C THR A 109 -4.80 3.34 7.99
N ARG A 110 -3.92 2.39 8.34
CA ARG A 110 -3.94 1.75 9.66
C ARG A 110 -3.69 2.78 10.75
N GLU A 111 -4.45 2.74 11.84
CA GLU A 111 -4.41 3.73 12.93
C GLU A 111 -3.77 3.17 14.20
N GLU A 112 -3.97 1.89 14.49
CA GLU A 112 -3.49 1.24 15.70
C GLU A 112 -2.64 0.02 15.36
N PHE A 113 -1.41 -0.02 15.89
CA PHE A 113 -0.42 -1.05 15.62
C PHE A 113 -0.05 -1.87 16.87
N THR A 114 -0.51 -1.45 18.05
CA THR A 114 -0.08 -2.06 19.31
C THR A 114 -1.07 -3.11 19.82
N LYS A 115 -2.32 -3.07 19.33
CA LYS A 115 -3.37 -3.99 19.72
C LYS A 115 -3.48 -5.16 18.76
N ASP A 116 -3.85 -6.31 19.32
CA ASP A 116 -4.13 -7.51 18.57
C ASP A 116 -5.45 -7.38 17.80
N PRO A 117 -5.42 -7.45 16.46
CA PRO A 117 -6.62 -7.23 15.64
C PRO A 117 -7.74 -8.22 15.90
N GLU A 118 -7.45 -9.52 16.07
CA GLU A 118 -8.47 -10.53 16.32
C GLU A 118 -9.24 -10.22 17.60
N THR A 119 -8.52 -9.88 18.66
CA THR A 119 -9.10 -9.47 19.94
C THR A 119 -9.98 -8.22 19.82
N GLU A 120 -9.53 -7.20 19.07
CA GLU A 120 -10.28 -5.97 18.88
C GLU A 120 -11.55 -6.19 18.03
N PHE A 121 -11.48 -7.01 16.97
CA PHE A 121 -12.66 -7.38 16.18
C PHE A 121 -13.67 -8.18 17.02
N ALA A 122 -13.22 -9.19 17.75
CA ALA A 122 -14.09 -9.99 18.63
C ALA A 122 -14.80 -9.13 19.69
N ALA A 123 -14.14 -8.05 20.14
CA ALA A 123 -14.70 -7.12 21.11
C ALA A 123 -15.54 -5.98 20.48
N GLY A 124 -15.76 -5.98 19.17
CA GLY A 124 -16.51 -4.95 18.45
C GLY A 124 -15.78 -3.59 18.33
N ARG A 125 -14.48 -3.55 18.54
CA ARG A 125 -13.66 -2.33 18.49
C ARG A 125 -12.77 -2.24 17.25
N GLY A 126 -12.95 -3.13 16.27
CA GLY A 126 -12.12 -3.20 15.06
C GLY A 126 -12.01 -1.90 14.27
N ALA A 127 -13.06 -1.05 14.29
CA ALA A 127 -13.02 0.26 13.61
C ALA A 127 -11.89 1.18 14.09
N ALA A 128 -11.40 1.01 15.33
CA ALA A 128 -10.29 1.81 15.87
C ALA A 128 -8.93 1.41 15.31
N LEU A 129 -8.83 0.26 14.66
CA LEU A 129 -7.58 -0.22 14.05
C LEU A 129 -7.28 0.48 12.73
N GLY A 130 -8.28 1.09 12.07
CA GLY A 130 -8.16 1.60 10.71
C GLY A 130 -8.23 0.50 9.66
N ASP A 131 -7.56 0.70 8.53
CA ASP A 131 -7.59 -0.22 7.38
C ASP A 131 -6.44 -1.23 7.45
N LEU A 132 -6.77 -2.53 7.33
CA LEU A 132 -5.82 -3.63 7.41
C LEU A 132 -6.01 -4.61 6.24
N GLY A 133 -4.90 -5.04 5.64
CA GLY A 133 -4.86 -6.04 4.58
C GLY A 133 -5.39 -5.52 3.24
N PRO A 134 -4.76 -4.51 2.60
CA PRO A 134 -5.17 -4.06 1.28
C PRO A 134 -4.88 -5.14 0.23
N GLU A 135 -5.91 -5.68 -0.40
CA GLU A 135 -5.82 -6.74 -1.39
C GLU A 135 -6.39 -6.32 -2.75
N GLY A 136 -7.64 -5.86 -2.79
CA GLY A 136 -8.29 -5.42 -4.01
C GLY A 136 -8.08 -3.92 -4.28
N LEU A 137 -7.51 -3.55 -5.43
CA LEU A 137 -7.32 -2.16 -5.83
C LEU A 137 -8.01 -1.87 -7.17
N VAL A 138 -8.74 -0.74 -7.25
CA VAL A 138 -9.35 -0.28 -8.49
C VAL A 138 -9.08 1.21 -8.68
N PHE A 139 -8.49 1.57 -9.81
CA PHE A 139 -8.32 2.97 -10.21
C PHE A 139 -9.56 3.48 -10.96
N ILE A 140 -10.09 4.62 -10.55
CA ILE A 140 -11.19 5.33 -11.21
C ILE A 140 -10.64 6.61 -11.83
N PRO A 141 -10.63 6.74 -13.17
CA PRO A 141 -10.15 7.95 -13.81
C PRO A 141 -11.07 9.14 -13.51
N ALA A 142 -10.52 10.35 -13.56
CA ALA A 142 -11.25 11.58 -13.22
C ALA A 142 -12.61 11.72 -13.92
N LYS A 143 -12.70 11.36 -15.21
CA LYS A 143 -13.93 11.43 -15.99
C LYS A 143 -15.07 10.54 -15.47
N ASP A 144 -14.72 9.46 -14.78
CA ASP A 144 -15.64 8.46 -14.23
C ASP A 144 -15.87 8.63 -12.72
N ALA A 145 -15.16 9.58 -12.10
CA ALA A 145 -15.33 9.95 -10.69
C ALA A 145 -16.60 10.80 -10.48
N PRO A 146 -17.22 10.77 -9.29
CA PRO A 146 -18.46 11.50 -9.00
C PRO A 146 -18.40 13.01 -9.27
N ASP A 147 -17.24 13.64 -9.11
CA ASP A 147 -17.02 15.06 -9.38
C ASP A 147 -16.54 15.36 -10.82
N GLY A 148 -16.29 14.33 -11.62
CA GLY A 148 -15.76 14.42 -12.98
C GLY A 148 -14.36 15.03 -13.09
N LYS A 149 -13.61 15.15 -12.00
CA LYS A 149 -12.35 15.91 -11.95
C LYS A 149 -11.24 15.20 -11.18
N THR A 150 -11.57 14.53 -10.09
CA THR A 150 -10.58 13.96 -9.17
C THR A 150 -10.50 12.45 -9.36
N PRO A 151 -9.39 11.90 -9.86
CA PRO A 151 -9.24 10.45 -9.94
C PRO A 151 -9.23 9.83 -8.54
N LEU A 152 -9.73 8.59 -8.45
CA LEU A 152 -9.86 7.87 -7.19
C LEU A 152 -9.10 6.55 -7.26
N LEU A 153 -8.60 6.10 -6.12
CA LEU A 153 -8.21 4.73 -5.87
C LEU A 153 -9.16 4.13 -4.84
N ILE A 154 -9.80 3.03 -5.19
CA ILE A 154 -10.61 2.23 -4.27
C ILE A 154 -9.74 1.09 -3.77
N VAL A 155 -9.70 0.91 -2.47
CA VAL A 155 -8.91 -0.13 -1.81
C VAL A 155 -9.84 -0.99 -0.95
N GLY A 156 -9.95 -2.26 -1.26
CA GLY A 156 -10.60 -3.26 -0.43
C GLY A 156 -9.59 -3.82 0.58
N ASN A 157 -9.89 -3.71 1.85
CA ASN A 157 -9.04 -4.19 2.94
C ASN A 157 -9.68 -5.44 3.55
N GLU A 158 -9.11 -6.62 3.26
CA GLU A 158 -9.75 -7.90 3.59
C GLU A 158 -9.83 -8.17 5.09
N VAL A 159 -8.78 -7.80 5.85
CA VAL A 159 -8.70 -8.08 7.29
C VAL A 159 -9.65 -7.19 8.07
N SER A 160 -9.68 -5.89 7.78
CA SER A 160 -10.61 -4.95 8.43
C SER A 160 -12.02 -4.99 7.86
N GLY A 161 -12.24 -5.62 6.69
CA GLY A 161 -13.54 -5.62 6.00
C GLY A 161 -13.97 -4.23 5.54
N THR A 162 -13.02 -3.29 5.38
CA THR A 162 -13.29 -1.91 4.99
C THR A 162 -13.04 -1.68 3.50
N THR A 163 -13.66 -0.64 2.95
CA THR A 163 -13.35 -0.14 1.62
C THR A 163 -12.95 1.33 1.73
N ALA A 164 -11.69 1.62 1.46
CA ALA A 164 -11.18 2.98 1.44
C ALA A 164 -11.37 3.62 0.06
N VAL A 165 -11.77 4.90 0.03
CA VAL A 165 -11.89 5.71 -1.19
C VAL A 165 -10.88 6.84 -1.10
N LEU A 166 -9.79 6.73 -1.82
CA LEU A 166 -8.66 7.65 -1.79
C LEU A 166 -8.74 8.61 -2.99
N LYS A 167 -8.68 9.92 -2.71
CA LYS A 167 -8.59 10.96 -3.75
C LYS A 167 -7.14 11.18 -4.14
N ILE A 168 -6.85 11.10 -5.44
CA ILE A 168 -5.50 11.35 -5.98
C ILE A 168 -5.43 12.83 -6.38
N LYS A 169 -4.46 13.55 -5.79
CA LYS A 169 -4.27 15.01 -5.99
C LYS A 169 -2.89 15.32 -6.54
#